data_93dc85451e00d0605113167d2c1f476b
#
_entry.id   93dc85451e00d0605113167d2c1f476b
#
_cell.length_a   1.000
_cell.length_b   1.000
_cell.length_c   1.000
_cell.angle_alpha   90.00
_cell.angle_beta   90.00
_cell.angle_gamma   90.00
#
_symmetry.space_group_name_H-M   'P 1'
#
loop_
_entity.id
_entity.type
_entity.pdbx_description
1 polymer ?
#
loop_
_entity_poly.entity_id
_entity_poly.type
_entity_poly.pdbx_seq_one_letter_code
_entity_poly.pdbx_strand_id
1 'polypeptide(L)'
;MPAATMKMKRPHRVPLARQAIAILRELHGMTARSEFIFPAVDSFRRCMSNNTLNAALRRLGYSKEEVSVSGFRATASTLLNEMGRWNPDAIERQRAHMEENDVRRAYMHAAEFWKERVEMMQVWADYLDQLRHGSSLDEGVRPFACS
;
A
#
# COMPACT_ATOMS: atom_id res chain seq x y z
N MET A 1 6.43 7.58 -8.50
CA MET A 1 5.53 7.38 -9.67
C MET A 1 5.55 8.66 -10.50
N PRO A 2 5.76 8.56 -11.82
CA PRO A 2 5.76 9.72 -12.71
C PRO A 2 4.39 10.42 -12.72
N ALA A 3 4.38 11.74 -12.93
CA ALA A 3 3.15 12.53 -12.96
C ALA A 3 2.14 12.06 -14.03
N ALA A 4 2.63 11.55 -15.16
CA ALA A 4 1.80 11.07 -16.27
C ALA A 4 0.91 9.86 -15.91
N THR A 5 1.32 9.04 -14.94
CA THR A 5 0.58 7.85 -14.50
C THR A 5 -0.35 8.11 -13.31
N MET A 6 -0.34 9.32 -12.78
CA MET A 6 -1.16 9.71 -11.63
C MET A 6 -2.43 10.42 -12.11
N LYS A 7 -3.57 10.07 -11.53
CA LYS A 7 -4.87 10.72 -11.82
C LYS A 7 -4.80 12.26 -11.72
N MET A 8 -3.90 12.81 -10.89
CA MET A 8 -3.71 14.24 -10.67
C MET A 8 -2.43 14.80 -11.33
N LYS A 9 -1.76 14.05 -12.22
CA LYS A 9 -0.55 14.45 -12.97
C LYS A 9 0.59 15.02 -12.09
N ARG A 10 0.72 14.56 -10.84
CA ARG A 10 1.78 14.98 -9.91
C ARG A 10 2.62 13.79 -9.45
N PRO A 11 3.94 13.93 -9.33
CA PRO A 11 4.79 12.86 -8.84
C PRO A 11 4.45 12.53 -7.37
N HIS A 12 4.33 11.26 -7.06
CA HIS A 12 4.10 10.77 -5.71
C HIS A 12 5.22 9.82 -5.30
N ARG A 13 5.90 10.16 -4.21
CA ARG A 13 6.97 9.34 -3.61
C ARG A 13 6.35 8.43 -2.55
N VAL A 14 6.61 7.14 -2.65
CA VAL A 14 6.10 6.12 -1.74
C VAL A 14 7.27 5.46 -1.03
N PRO A 15 7.39 5.54 0.31
CA PRO A 15 8.36 4.74 1.04
C PRO A 15 7.96 3.27 0.99
N LEU A 16 8.96 2.41 0.86
CA LEU A 16 8.79 0.96 0.83
C LEU A 16 9.40 0.34 2.08
N ALA A 17 8.68 -0.56 2.73
CA ALA A 17 9.20 -1.38 3.81
C ALA A 17 10.23 -2.40 3.28
N ARG A 18 11.10 -2.92 4.15
CA ARG A 18 12.13 -3.92 3.81
C ARG A 18 11.53 -5.15 3.14
N GLN A 19 10.38 -5.63 3.63
CA GLN A 19 9.65 -6.77 3.07
C GLN A 19 9.18 -6.51 1.63
N ALA A 20 8.64 -5.32 1.38
CA ALA A 20 8.23 -4.93 0.03
C ALA A 20 9.43 -4.87 -0.93
N ILE A 21 10.56 -4.36 -0.48
CA ILE A 21 11.80 -4.33 -1.28
C ILE A 21 12.30 -5.75 -1.57
N ALA A 22 12.23 -6.67 -0.60
CA ALA A 22 12.62 -8.06 -0.79
C ALA A 22 11.75 -8.73 -1.87
N ILE A 23 10.43 -8.60 -1.77
CA ILE A 23 9.47 -9.13 -2.76
C ILE A 23 9.75 -8.56 -4.15
N LEU A 24 10.01 -7.24 -4.26
CA LEU A 24 10.31 -6.61 -5.55
C LEU A 24 11.63 -7.08 -6.15
N ARG A 25 12.63 -7.40 -5.33
CA ARG A 25 13.92 -7.98 -5.79
C ARG A 25 13.74 -9.40 -6.31
N GLU A 26 12.96 -10.24 -5.62
CA GLU A 26 12.61 -11.58 -6.11
C GLU A 26 11.85 -11.50 -7.45
N LEU A 27 10.86 -10.63 -7.51
CA LEU A 27 10.08 -10.39 -8.73
C LEU A 27 10.97 -9.92 -9.89
N HIS A 28 11.93 -9.04 -9.61
CA HIS A 28 12.86 -8.56 -10.62
C HIS A 28 13.65 -9.70 -11.27
N GLY A 29 14.05 -10.72 -10.50
CA GLY A 29 14.71 -11.91 -11.06
C GLY A 29 13.88 -12.61 -12.15
N MET A 30 12.55 -12.55 -12.05
CA MET A 30 11.61 -13.15 -13.01
C MET A 30 11.24 -12.20 -14.15
N THR A 31 11.19 -10.88 -13.88
CA THR A 31 10.65 -9.88 -14.81
C THR A 31 11.68 -8.93 -15.40
N ALA A 32 12.99 -9.15 -15.17
CA ALA A 32 14.07 -8.27 -15.60
C ALA A 32 14.15 -8.01 -17.13
N ARG A 33 13.47 -8.84 -17.93
CA ARG A 33 13.35 -8.65 -19.39
C ARG A 33 12.35 -7.56 -19.78
N SER A 34 11.57 -7.07 -18.83
CA SER A 34 10.51 -6.09 -19.02
C SER A 34 10.93 -4.72 -18.49
N GLU A 35 10.47 -3.65 -19.14
CA GLU A 35 10.52 -2.30 -18.58
C GLU A 35 9.56 -2.11 -17.40
N PHE A 36 8.62 -3.04 -17.20
CA PHE A 36 7.62 -3.01 -16.15
C PHE A 36 8.00 -3.96 -15.02
N ILE A 37 7.86 -3.50 -13.78
CA ILE A 37 8.00 -4.36 -12.59
C ILE A 37 6.93 -5.47 -12.62
N PHE A 38 5.73 -5.11 -13.05
CA PHE A 38 4.59 -6.02 -13.20
C PHE A 38 4.17 -6.07 -14.68
N PRO A 39 4.82 -6.90 -15.51
CA PRO A 39 4.40 -7.08 -16.88
C PRO A 39 3.10 -7.87 -16.98
N ALA A 40 2.44 -7.79 -18.11
CA ALA A 40 1.30 -8.66 -18.41
C ALA A 40 1.74 -10.12 -18.51
N VAL A 41 0.84 -11.04 -18.17
CA VAL A 41 1.13 -12.49 -18.18
C VAL A 41 1.50 -12.99 -19.58
N ASP A 42 0.92 -12.40 -20.61
CA ASP A 42 1.06 -12.76 -22.02
C ASP A 42 2.11 -11.92 -22.77
N SER A 43 2.68 -10.88 -22.13
CA SER A 43 3.61 -9.98 -22.81
C SER A 43 4.50 -9.17 -21.86
N PHE A 44 5.81 -9.27 -22.02
CA PHE A 44 6.78 -8.42 -21.31
C PHE A 44 6.80 -6.97 -21.79
N ARG A 45 6.11 -6.65 -22.88
CA ARG A 45 6.05 -5.29 -23.47
C ARG A 45 4.87 -4.46 -22.99
N ARG A 46 4.02 -5.03 -22.15
CA ARG A 46 2.83 -4.35 -21.57
C ARG A 46 2.83 -4.49 -20.07
N CYS A 47 2.35 -3.47 -19.37
CA CYS A 47 2.10 -3.62 -17.94
C CYS A 47 0.84 -4.47 -17.67
N MET A 48 0.80 -5.08 -16.51
CA MET A 48 -0.35 -5.81 -15.99
C MET A 48 -1.59 -4.92 -15.96
N SER A 49 -2.76 -5.46 -16.31
CA SER A 49 -4.01 -4.73 -16.25
C SER A 49 -4.47 -4.49 -14.81
N ASN A 50 -5.23 -3.42 -14.59
CA ASN A 50 -5.77 -3.08 -13.27
C ASN A 50 -6.65 -4.19 -12.66
N ASN A 51 -7.25 -5.04 -13.51
CA ASN A 51 -8.11 -6.12 -13.04
C ASN A 51 -7.38 -7.44 -12.77
N THR A 52 -6.11 -7.56 -13.16
CA THR A 52 -5.36 -8.83 -13.04
C THR A 52 -5.26 -9.32 -11.59
N LEU A 53 -5.02 -8.42 -10.65
CA LEU A 53 -4.92 -8.78 -9.23
C LEU A 53 -6.25 -9.23 -8.65
N ASN A 54 -7.37 -8.56 -8.99
CA ASN A 54 -8.69 -9.00 -8.57
C ASN A 54 -9.04 -10.36 -9.20
N ALA A 55 -8.68 -10.59 -10.46
CA ALA A 55 -8.86 -11.89 -11.11
C ALA A 55 -8.02 -12.99 -10.43
N ALA A 56 -6.82 -12.67 -9.96
CA ALA A 56 -6.00 -13.61 -9.19
C ALA A 56 -6.66 -13.97 -7.86
N LEU A 57 -7.21 -12.99 -7.13
CA LEU A 57 -7.96 -13.25 -5.90
C LEU A 57 -9.18 -14.17 -6.13
N ARG A 58 -9.91 -13.97 -7.25
CA ARG A 58 -11.04 -14.87 -7.64
C ARG A 58 -10.56 -16.30 -7.88
N ARG A 59 -9.42 -16.47 -8.55
CA ARG A 59 -8.82 -17.82 -8.78
C ARG A 59 -8.36 -18.50 -7.49
N LEU A 60 -8.01 -17.73 -6.47
CA LEU A 60 -7.69 -18.23 -5.13
C LEU A 60 -8.95 -18.57 -4.30
N GLY A 61 -10.15 -18.37 -4.84
CA GLY A 61 -11.41 -18.74 -4.20
C GLY A 61 -12.11 -17.61 -3.43
N TYR A 62 -11.50 -16.43 -3.31
CA TYR A 62 -12.14 -15.32 -2.61
C TYR A 62 -13.21 -14.66 -3.49
N SER A 63 -14.39 -14.41 -2.97
CA SER A 63 -15.44 -13.64 -3.64
C SER A 63 -15.10 -12.13 -3.66
N LYS A 64 -15.80 -11.35 -4.49
CA LYS A 64 -15.58 -9.91 -4.58
C LYS A 64 -16.09 -9.16 -3.33
N GLU A 65 -17.01 -9.78 -2.62
CA GLU A 65 -17.59 -9.31 -1.36
C GLU A 65 -16.61 -9.49 -0.19
N GLU A 66 -15.81 -10.56 -0.23
CA GLU A 66 -14.83 -10.85 0.83
C GLU A 66 -13.57 -10.01 0.67
N VAL A 67 -12.98 -9.99 -0.54
CA VAL A 67 -11.66 -9.38 -0.76
C VAL A 67 -11.57 -8.66 -2.10
N SER A 68 -11.00 -7.48 -2.07
CA SER A 68 -10.60 -6.73 -3.27
C SER A 68 -9.25 -6.03 -3.05
N VAL A 69 -8.56 -5.70 -4.13
CA VAL A 69 -7.28 -4.97 -4.06
C VAL A 69 -7.44 -3.58 -3.42
N SER A 70 -8.57 -2.90 -3.70
CA SER A 70 -8.91 -1.64 -3.03
C SER A 70 -9.22 -1.83 -1.54
N GLY A 71 -9.81 -2.99 -1.16
CA GLY A 71 -10.08 -3.37 0.21
C GLY A 71 -8.82 -3.42 1.07
N PHE A 72 -7.73 -4.00 0.58
CA PHE A 72 -6.45 -4.00 1.31
C PHE A 72 -5.98 -2.58 1.66
N ARG A 73 -6.16 -1.63 0.75
CA ARG A 73 -5.81 -0.23 1.01
C ARG A 73 -6.71 0.39 2.09
N ALA A 74 -8.01 0.11 2.04
CA ALA A 74 -8.96 0.59 3.03
C ALA A 74 -8.64 0.01 4.42
N THR A 75 -8.44 -1.30 4.51
CA THR A 75 -8.05 -1.99 5.75
C THR A 75 -6.78 -1.40 6.35
N ALA A 76 -5.72 -1.22 5.55
CA ALA A 76 -4.48 -0.62 6.03
C ALA A 76 -4.70 0.80 6.59
N SER A 77 -5.53 1.61 5.92
CA SER A 77 -5.86 2.96 6.40
C SER A 77 -6.61 2.92 7.72
N THR A 78 -7.63 2.06 7.82
CA THR A 78 -8.41 1.92 9.05
C THR A 78 -7.52 1.51 10.22
N LEU A 79 -6.76 0.42 10.07
CA LEU A 79 -5.91 -0.10 11.13
C LEU A 79 -4.80 0.88 11.55
N LEU A 80 -4.18 1.59 10.60
CA LEU A 80 -3.18 2.61 10.91
C LEU A 80 -3.78 3.79 11.67
N ASN A 81 -5.02 4.21 11.37
CA ASN A 81 -5.72 5.23 12.14
C ASN A 81 -6.10 4.74 13.54
N GLU A 82 -6.57 3.50 13.66
CA GLU A 82 -6.94 2.89 14.94
C GLU A 82 -5.74 2.70 15.87
N MET A 83 -4.53 2.50 15.34
CA MET A 83 -3.31 2.48 16.15
C MET A 83 -3.09 3.80 16.91
N GLY A 84 -3.69 4.92 16.48
CA GLY A 84 -3.58 6.22 17.15
C GLY A 84 -2.17 6.79 17.24
N ARG A 85 -1.22 6.19 16.53
CA ARG A 85 0.21 6.50 16.58
C ARG A 85 0.66 7.47 15.48
N TRP A 86 -0.07 7.51 14.37
CA TRP A 86 0.32 8.19 13.15
C TRP A 86 -0.53 9.42 12.89
N ASN A 87 0.05 10.45 12.32
CA ASN A 87 -0.71 11.60 11.86
C ASN A 87 -1.67 11.17 10.74
N PRO A 88 -2.99 11.45 10.85
CA PRO A 88 -3.96 11.09 9.82
C PRO A 88 -3.59 11.63 8.43
N ASP A 89 -2.99 12.83 8.36
CA ASP A 89 -2.54 13.42 7.09
C ASP A 89 -1.37 12.64 6.48
N ALA A 90 -0.51 12.02 7.30
CA ALA A 90 0.55 11.12 6.81
C ALA A 90 -0.03 9.84 6.19
N ILE A 91 -1.08 9.28 6.80
CA ILE A 91 -1.80 8.11 6.29
C ILE A 91 -2.47 8.46 4.94
N GLU A 92 -3.20 9.57 4.87
CA GLU A 92 -3.85 10.01 3.63
C GLU A 92 -2.81 10.35 2.54
N ARG A 93 -1.69 10.97 2.90
CA ARG A 93 -0.58 11.22 1.98
C ARG A 93 0.02 9.92 1.44
N GLN A 94 0.15 8.88 2.26
CA GLN A 94 0.61 7.56 1.82
C GLN A 94 -0.32 6.92 0.80
N ARG A 95 -1.62 7.12 0.95
CA ARG A 95 -2.66 6.62 0.03
C ARG A 95 -2.73 7.39 -1.29
N ALA A 96 -2.00 8.50 -1.42
CA ALA A 96 -2.17 9.48 -2.51
C ALA A 96 -3.62 9.99 -2.61
N HIS A 97 -4.36 9.98 -1.50
CA HIS A 97 -5.68 10.56 -1.43
C HIS A 97 -5.56 12.08 -1.40
N MET A 98 -6.34 12.75 -2.23
CA MET A 98 -6.30 14.21 -2.35
C MET A 98 -7.46 14.81 -1.60
N GLU A 99 -7.15 15.75 -0.72
CA GLU A 99 -8.12 16.60 -0.06
C GLU A 99 -8.79 17.53 -1.09
N GLU A 100 -10.11 17.64 -1.06
CA GLU A 100 -10.88 18.53 -1.94
C GLU A 100 -10.74 20.00 -1.53
N ASN A 101 -10.45 20.26 -0.24
CA ASN A 101 -10.22 21.61 0.26
C ASN A 101 -8.87 22.16 -0.20
N ASP A 102 -8.88 23.26 -0.93
CA ASP A 102 -7.69 23.86 -1.54
C ASP A 102 -6.65 24.32 -0.52
N VAL A 103 -7.08 24.88 0.62
CA VAL A 103 -6.18 25.39 1.67
C VAL A 103 -5.48 24.22 2.38
N ARG A 104 -6.25 23.20 2.78
CA ARG A 104 -5.70 21.98 3.40
C ARG A 104 -4.80 21.23 2.44
N ARG A 105 -5.18 21.17 1.17
CA ARG A 105 -4.37 20.59 0.09
C ARG A 105 -3.03 21.30 -0.07
N ALA A 106 -2.98 22.63 -0.02
CA ALA A 106 -1.74 23.40 -0.09
C ALA A 106 -0.82 23.12 1.10
N TYR A 107 -1.37 23.03 2.31
CA TYR A 107 -0.65 22.68 3.53
C TYR A 107 -0.08 21.25 3.46
N MET A 108 -0.89 20.27 3.08
CA MET A 108 -0.46 18.88 2.91
C MET A 108 0.58 18.70 1.80
N HIS A 109 0.63 19.62 0.82
CA HIS A 109 1.67 19.61 -0.20
C HIS A 109 3.05 19.98 0.33
N ALA A 110 3.13 20.91 1.28
CA ALA A 110 4.38 21.33 1.90
C ALA A 110 4.94 20.24 2.84
N ALA A 111 4.06 19.49 3.51
CA ALA A 111 4.43 18.44 4.46
C ALA A 111 4.42 17.07 3.79
N GLU A 112 5.58 16.54 3.41
CA GLU A 112 5.69 15.18 2.85
C GLU A 112 5.53 14.08 3.92
N PHE A 113 5.63 14.40 5.20
CA PHE A 113 5.64 13.46 6.33
C PHE A 113 6.60 12.29 6.09
N TRP A 114 7.72 12.54 5.42
CA TRP A 114 8.55 11.48 4.86
C TRP A 114 9.07 10.52 5.92
N LYS A 115 9.65 11.05 6.99
CA LYS A 115 10.21 10.22 8.07
C LYS A 115 9.14 9.36 8.73
N GLU A 116 8.01 9.98 9.09
CA GLU A 116 6.87 9.30 9.69
C GLU A 116 6.29 8.21 8.77
N ARG A 117 6.14 8.52 7.48
CA ARG A 117 5.65 7.54 6.49
C ARG A 117 6.61 6.36 6.29
N VAL A 118 7.92 6.58 6.35
CA VAL A 118 8.91 5.49 6.30
C VAL A 118 8.75 4.56 7.50
N GLU A 119 8.65 5.12 8.71
CA GLU A 119 8.45 4.35 9.94
C GLU A 119 7.09 3.62 9.93
N MET A 120 6.03 4.33 9.58
CA MET A 120 4.67 3.79 9.48
C MET A 120 4.60 2.57 8.54
N MET A 121 5.21 2.65 7.35
CA MET A 121 5.19 1.55 6.39
C MET A 121 6.03 0.36 6.86
N GLN A 122 7.10 0.60 7.62
CA GLN A 122 7.86 -0.48 8.20
C GLN A 122 7.07 -1.19 9.31
N VAL A 123 6.47 -0.43 10.24
CA VAL A 123 5.63 -0.99 11.31
C VAL A 123 4.43 -1.75 10.73
N TRP A 124 3.81 -1.23 9.68
CA TRP A 124 2.73 -1.93 8.97
C TRP A 124 3.19 -3.28 8.40
N ALA A 125 4.36 -3.32 7.76
CA ALA A 125 4.88 -4.55 7.19
C ALA A 125 5.28 -5.57 8.26
N ASP A 126 5.86 -5.12 9.37
CA ASP A 126 6.22 -5.96 10.52
C ASP A 126 4.95 -6.55 11.18
N TYR A 127 3.86 -5.76 11.28
CA TYR A 127 2.56 -6.23 11.74
C TYR A 127 1.98 -7.33 10.83
N LEU A 128 2.05 -7.16 9.51
CA LEU A 128 1.61 -8.18 8.57
C LEU A 128 2.42 -9.48 8.69
N ASP A 129 3.73 -9.38 8.94
CA ASP A 129 4.59 -10.54 9.18
C ASP A 129 4.19 -11.26 10.48
N GLN A 130 3.87 -10.55 11.55
CA GLN A 130 3.35 -11.14 12.79
C GLN A 130 2.05 -11.91 12.53
N LEU A 131 1.09 -11.33 11.81
CA LEU A 131 -0.15 -12.01 11.44
C LEU A 131 0.12 -13.27 10.61
N ARG A 132 1.06 -13.22 9.67
CA ARG A 132 1.43 -14.34 8.81
C ARG A 132 2.03 -15.51 9.60
N HIS A 133 2.83 -15.22 10.63
CA HIS A 133 3.50 -16.26 11.43
C HIS A 133 2.67 -16.77 12.60
N GLY A 134 1.44 -16.26 12.79
CA GLY A 134 0.57 -16.68 13.89
C GLY A 134 1.12 -16.34 15.29
N SER A 135 2.09 -15.43 15.36
CA SER A 135 2.60 -14.94 16.64
C SER A 135 1.49 -14.14 17.32
N SER A 136 1.12 -14.55 18.53
CA SER A 136 0.26 -13.76 19.41
C SER A 136 0.87 -12.35 19.47
N LEU A 137 0.03 -11.35 19.26
CA LEU A 137 0.42 -9.95 19.41
C LEU A 137 0.98 -9.77 20.82
N ASP A 138 2.29 -9.68 20.94
CA ASP A 138 2.94 -9.37 22.20
C ASP A 138 2.48 -7.97 22.64
N GLU A 139 2.26 -7.78 23.92
CA GLU A 139 1.49 -6.78 24.66
C GLU A 139 1.63 -5.28 24.33
N GLY A 140 2.12 -4.92 23.16
CA GLY A 140 2.26 -3.54 22.69
C GLY A 140 1.17 -3.04 21.74
N VAL A 141 0.41 -3.93 21.12
CA VAL A 141 -0.70 -3.58 20.22
C VAL A 141 -1.95 -4.26 20.79
N ARG A 142 -2.81 -3.49 21.44
CA ARG A 142 -4.09 -4.01 21.95
C ARG A 142 -4.87 -4.63 20.80
N PRO A 143 -5.34 -5.90 20.92
CA PRO A 143 -6.25 -6.47 19.95
C PRO A 143 -7.55 -5.64 19.96
N PHE A 144 -8.04 -5.32 18.77
CA PHE A 144 -9.26 -4.57 18.58
C PHE A 144 -10.42 -5.27 19.27
N ALA A 145 -11.03 -4.63 20.27
CA ALA A 145 -12.30 -5.06 20.80
C ALA A 145 -13.38 -4.70 19.78
N CYS A 146 -13.93 -5.70 19.10
CA CYS A 146 -15.21 -5.56 18.41
C CYS A 146 -16.27 -5.26 19.47
N SER A 147 -16.83 -4.06 19.43
CA SER A 147 -18.08 -3.68 20.12
C SER A 147 -19.20 -3.76 19.12
#